data_5707661f284b73f7b812b23bb7c2b6ff
#
_entry.id   5707661f284b73f7b812b23bb7c2b6ff
#
_cell.length_a   1.000
_cell.length_b   1.000
_cell.length_c   1.000
_cell.angle_alpha   90.00
_cell.angle_beta   90.00
_cell.angle_gamma   90.00
#
_symmetry.space_group_name_H-M   'P 1'
#
loop_
_entity.id
_entity.type
_entity.pdbx_description
1 polymer ?
#
loop_
_entity_poly.entity_id
_entity_poly.type
_entity_poly.pdbx_seq_one_letter_code
_entity_poly.pdbx_strand_id
1 'polypeptide(L)' 'MVKITIMRANQAKALEQEVNEFIKDKNIIDIKYQSVTHKCNGYDAISDRCMIIYEEK' A
#
# COMPACT_ATOMS: atom_id res chain seq x y z
N MET A 1 -2.33 19.26 7.15
CA MET A 1 -2.21 19.13 5.68
C MET A 1 -2.43 17.69 5.28
N VAL A 2 -3.33 17.48 4.32
CA VAL A 2 -3.63 16.13 3.82
C VAL A 2 -2.50 15.67 2.90
N LYS A 3 -2.05 14.45 3.10
CA LYS A 3 -0.99 13.86 2.31
C LYS A 3 -1.40 12.49 1.79
N ILE A 4 -0.74 12.06 0.73
CA ILE A 4 -0.97 10.76 0.12
C ILE A 4 0.35 10.02 0.04
N THR A 5 0.35 8.74 0.42
CA THR A 5 1.50 7.88 0.21
C THR A 5 1.05 6.61 -0.49
N ILE A 6 1.91 6.08 -1.35
CA ILE A 6 1.64 4.83 -2.07
C ILE A 6 2.71 3.82 -1.68
N MET A 7 2.26 2.66 -1.21
CA MET A 7 3.12 1.56 -0.83
C MET A 7 2.91 0.38 -1.75
N ARG A 8 3.99 -0.33 -2.06
CA ARG A 8 3.96 -1.51 -2.92
C ARG A 8 4.74 -2.63 -2.29
N ALA A 9 4.27 -3.84 -2.50
CA ALA A 9 4.99 -5.03 -2.09
C ALA A 9 4.60 -6.20 -2.99
N ASN A 10 5.48 -7.18 -3.08
CA ASN A 10 5.21 -8.40 -3.85
C ASN A 10 4.41 -9.42 -3.06
N GLN A 11 4.27 -9.21 -1.77
CA GLN A 11 3.52 -10.10 -0.89
C GLN A 11 2.58 -9.27 -0.02
N ALA A 12 1.35 -9.72 0.10
CA ALA A 12 0.33 -9.01 0.88
C ALA A 12 0.73 -8.88 2.35
N LYS A 13 1.37 -9.91 2.90
CA LYS A 13 1.79 -9.89 4.29
C LYS A 13 2.84 -8.80 4.56
N ALA A 14 3.80 -8.64 3.64
CA ALA A 14 4.81 -7.60 3.77
C ALA A 14 4.19 -6.22 3.67
N LEU A 15 3.24 -6.04 2.77
CA LEU A 15 2.52 -4.78 2.63
C LEU A 15 1.73 -4.46 3.89
N GLU A 16 1.06 -5.45 4.45
CA GLU A 16 0.30 -5.28 5.68
C GLU A 16 1.17 -4.79 6.82
N GLN A 17 2.35 -5.36 7.00
CA GLN A 17 3.28 -4.94 8.04
C GLN A 17 3.75 -3.51 7.84
N GLU A 18 4.09 -3.14 6.61
CA GLU A 18 4.53 -1.78 6.30
C GLU A 18 3.43 -0.76 6.53
N VAL A 19 2.20 -1.08 6.11
CA VAL A 19 1.06 -0.19 6.30
C VAL A 19 0.77 0.00 7.79
N ASN A 20 0.75 -1.10 8.56
CA ASN A 20 0.48 -1.01 9.99
C ASN A 20 1.52 -0.18 10.72
N GLU A 21 2.78 -0.29 10.33
CA GLU A 21 3.84 0.52 10.92
C GLU A 21 3.68 1.99 10.55
N PHE A 22 3.30 2.28 9.31
CA PHE A 22 3.13 3.64 8.83
C PHE A 22 1.97 4.37 9.52
N ILE A 23 0.84 3.69 9.71
CA ILE A 23 -0.38 4.34 10.20
C ILE A 23 -0.39 4.54 11.72
N LYS A 24 0.60 4.01 12.40
CA LYS A 24 0.68 3.98 13.85
C LYS A 24 0.57 5.35 14.50
N ASP A 25 1.20 6.35 13.90
CA ASP A 25 1.32 7.69 14.46
C ASP A 25 0.70 8.77 13.57
N LYS A 26 -0.21 8.39 12.68
CA LYS A 26 -0.81 9.31 11.73
C LYS A 26 -2.33 9.28 11.79
N ASN A 27 -2.96 10.37 11.42
CA ASN A 27 -4.41 10.43 11.29
C ASN A 27 -4.81 9.94 9.91
N ILE A 28 -5.40 8.77 9.84
CA ILE A 28 -5.74 8.15 8.56
C ILE A 28 -7.14 8.58 8.13
N ILE A 29 -7.22 9.12 6.92
CA ILE A 29 -8.48 9.54 6.33
C ILE A 29 -9.09 8.40 5.54
N ASP A 30 -8.27 7.73 4.71
CA ASP A 30 -8.75 6.62 3.89
C ASP A 30 -7.57 5.75 3.49
N ILE A 31 -7.84 4.48 3.26
CA ILE A 31 -6.86 3.53 2.74
C ILE A 31 -7.50 2.77 1.59
N LYS A 32 -6.83 2.76 0.45
CA LYS A 32 -7.30 2.03 -0.72
C LYS A 32 -6.29 0.96 -1.08
N TYR A 33 -6.76 -0.27 -1.17
CA TYR A 33 -5.94 -1.43 -1.51
C TYR A 33 -6.27 -1.90 -2.92
N GLN A 34 -5.23 -2.27 -3.65
CA GLN A 34 -5.40 -2.80 -5.00
C GLN A 34 -4.35 -3.86 -5.28
N SER A 35 -4.78 -4.94 -5.91
CA SER A 35 -3.91 -6.00 -6.38
C SER A 35 -3.83 -5.92 -7.89
N VAL A 36 -2.62 -5.91 -8.44
CA VAL A 36 -2.39 -5.79 -9.88
C VAL A 36 -1.60 -6.99 -10.37
N THR A 37 -2.07 -7.58 -11.46
CA THR A 37 -1.41 -8.72 -12.10
C THR A 37 -0.67 -8.21 -13.32
N HIS A 38 0.61 -8.59 -13.46
CA HIS A 38 1.40 -8.30 -14.65
C HIS A 38 1.84 -9.59 -15.31
N LYS A 39 2.01 -9.54 -16.62
CA LYS A 39 2.70 -10.61 -17.33
C LYS A 39 4.14 -10.23 -17.51
N CYS A 40 5.02 -11.12 -17.08
CA CYS A 40 6.45 -10.89 -17.16
C CYS A 40 7.13 -12.17 -17.62
N ASN A 41 7.76 -12.15 -18.80
CA ASN A 41 8.50 -13.29 -19.38
C ASN A 41 7.68 -14.60 -19.40
N GLY A 42 6.40 -14.50 -19.75
CA GLY A 42 5.54 -15.67 -19.92
C GLY A 42 4.89 -16.20 -18.66
N TYR A 43 5.04 -15.53 -17.53
CA TYR A 43 4.33 -15.89 -16.31
C TYR A 43 3.67 -14.65 -15.69
N ASP A 44 2.70 -14.89 -14.81
CA ASP A 44 1.97 -13.82 -14.15
C ASP A 44 2.65 -13.46 -12.84
N ALA A 45 2.88 -12.16 -12.64
CA ALA A 45 3.36 -11.63 -11.37
C ALA A 45 2.29 -10.76 -10.74
N ILE A 46 2.10 -10.88 -9.44
CA ILE A 46 1.11 -10.11 -8.70
C ILE A 46 1.83 -9.10 -7.82
N SER A 47 1.41 -7.82 -7.93
CA SER A 47 1.88 -6.74 -7.06
C SER A 47 0.72 -6.20 -6.27
N ASP A 48 0.91 -6.05 -4.98
CA ASP A 48 -0.07 -5.43 -4.11
C ASP A 48 0.31 -3.98 -3.88
N ARG A 49 -0.67 -3.09 -3.99
CA ARG A 49 -0.49 -1.66 -3.79
C ARG A 49 -1.50 -1.15 -2.79
N CYS A 50 -1.07 -0.19 -2.01
CA CYS A 50 -1.93 0.46 -1.03
C CYS A 50 -1.70 1.96 -1.09
N MET A 51 -2.79 2.71 -1.25
CA MET A 51 -2.74 4.17 -1.20
C MET A 51 -3.33 4.62 0.13
N ILE A 52 -2.56 5.37 0.89
CA ILE A 52 -2.98 5.87 2.18
C ILE A 52 -3.13 7.38 2.10
N ILE A 53 -4.33 7.85 2.43
CA ILE A 53 -4.62 9.27 2.51
C ILE A 53 -4.66 9.62 4.00
N TYR A 54 -3.79 10.53 4.42
CA TYR A 54 -3.62 10.80 5.83
C TYR A 54 -3.35 12.27 6.09
N GLU A 55 -3.46 12.63 7.36
CA GLU A 55 -3.11 13.97 7.82
C GLU A 55 -2.03 13.84 8.88
N GLU A 56 -0.98 14.65 8.76
CA GLU A 56 0.09 14.64 9.75
C GLU A 56 -0.37 15.28 11.03
N LYS A 57 0.02 14.66 12.14
CA LYS A 57 -0.24 15.22 13.45
C LYS A 57 0.70 16.36 13.78
#